data_70589a342401f29b950a860b7c0cab99
#
_entry.id   70589a342401f29b950a860b7c0cab99
#
_cell.length_a   1.000
_cell.length_b   1.000
_cell.length_c   1.000
_cell.angle_alpha   90.00
_cell.angle_beta   90.00
_cell.angle_gamma   90.00
#
_symmetry.space_group_name_H-M   'P 1'
#
loop_
_entity.id
_entity.type
_entity.pdbx_description
1 polymer ?
#
loop_
_entity_poly.entity_id
_entity_poly.type
_entity_poly.pdbx_seq_one_letter_code
_entity_poly.pdbx_strand_id
1 'polypeptide(L)'
;MNENQDPIRIVFEQAEQQSAAYDGDRQIGECQYSVDRTGKWVILHTGVRPEYNGRGIAKRLVESVIEAARERGVKIIPVCSYAQRMMSGKEEYKDVL
;
A
#
# COMPACT_ATOMS: atom_id res chain seq x y z
N MET A 1 23.06 -1.88 -18.14
CA MET A 1 21.71 -1.60 -17.73
C MET A 1 21.04 -2.83 -17.14
N ASN A 2 20.22 -2.63 -16.19
CA ASN A 2 19.55 -3.73 -15.51
C ASN A 2 18.20 -3.98 -16.15
N GLU A 3 18.12 -5.04 -16.93
CA GLU A 3 16.89 -5.35 -17.63
C GLU A 3 15.79 -5.83 -16.70
N ASN A 4 16.14 -6.15 -15.46
CA ASN A 4 15.16 -6.59 -14.48
C ASN A 4 14.54 -5.47 -13.72
N GLN A 5 14.93 -4.25 -14.02
CA GLN A 5 14.36 -3.10 -13.35
C GLN A 5 12.89 -2.99 -13.67
N ASP A 6 12.12 -2.94 -12.63
CA ASP A 6 10.70 -2.69 -12.74
C ASP A 6 10.51 -1.21 -13.00
N PRO A 7 9.87 -0.81 -14.10
CA PRO A 7 9.64 0.62 -14.36
C PRO A 7 8.60 1.24 -13.45
N ILE A 8 7.90 0.44 -12.67
CA ILE A 8 6.83 0.94 -11.81
C ILE A 8 7.42 1.58 -10.57
N ARG A 9 7.03 2.82 -10.30
CA ARG A 9 7.43 3.54 -9.09
C ARG A 9 6.28 3.52 -8.08
N ILE A 10 6.60 3.24 -6.84
CA ILE A 10 5.62 3.30 -5.75
C ILE A 10 5.96 4.54 -4.93
N VAL A 11 4.97 5.40 -4.76
CA VAL A 11 5.15 6.68 -4.06
C VAL A 11 4.10 6.78 -2.95
N PHE A 12 4.55 7.10 -1.74
CA PHE A 12 3.60 7.36 -0.65
C PHE A 12 3.19 8.83 -0.73
N GLU A 13 1.89 9.07 -0.83
CA GLU A 13 1.32 10.40 -1.02
C GLU A 13 0.42 10.74 0.15
N GLN A 14 1.02 11.29 1.19
CA GLN A 14 0.30 11.52 2.45
C GLN A 14 -0.86 12.49 2.28
N ALA A 15 -0.70 13.52 1.47
CA ALA A 15 -1.75 14.52 1.27
C ALA A 15 -3.00 13.89 0.67
N GLU A 16 -2.84 12.87 -0.17
CA GLU A 16 -3.96 12.15 -0.78
C GLU A 16 -4.38 10.93 0.02
N GLN A 17 -3.68 10.64 1.11
CA GLN A 17 -3.94 9.47 1.97
C GLN A 17 -3.91 8.19 1.15
N GLN A 18 -2.81 7.99 0.43
CA GLN A 18 -2.63 6.78 -0.38
C GLN A 18 -1.16 6.52 -0.66
N SER A 19 -0.88 5.28 -1.07
CA SER A 19 0.30 5.01 -1.88
C SER A 19 -0.18 4.86 -3.31
N ALA A 20 0.65 5.23 -4.26
CA ALA A 20 0.29 5.19 -5.67
C ALA A 20 1.40 4.55 -6.48
N ALA A 21 1.02 3.83 -7.52
CA ALA A 21 1.94 3.19 -8.43
C ALA A 21 1.91 3.93 -9.77
N TYR A 22 3.08 4.24 -10.29
CA TYR A 22 3.19 5.01 -11.53
C TYR A 22 4.01 4.25 -12.57
N ASP A 23 3.51 4.26 -13.79
CA ASP A 23 4.26 3.84 -14.96
C ASP A 23 4.53 5.13 -15.74
N GLY A 24 5.75 5.65 -15.62
CA GLY A 24 6.03 6.99 -16.10
C GLY A 24 5.19 8.00 -15.33
N ASP A 25 4.41 8.79 -16.03
CA ASP A 25 3.53 9.79 -15.41
C ASP A 25 2.14 9.26 -15.14
N ARG A 26 1.86 8.02 -15.53
CA ARG A 26 0.52 7.48 -15.46
C ARG A 26 0.34 6.69 -14.16
N GLN A 27 -0.65 7.06 -13.39
CA GLN A 27 -0.97 6.27 -12.19
C GLN A 27 -1.71 5.01 -12.60
N ILE A 28 -1.18 3.86 -12.19
CA ILE A 28 -1.75 2.57 -12.58
C ILE A 28 -2.24 1.77 -11.38
N GLY A 29 -2.12 2.30 -10.17
CA GLY A 29 -2.62 1.62 -8.99
C GLY A 29 -2.55 2.52 -7.78
N GLU A 30 -3.28 2.12 -6.74
CA GLU A 30 -3.27 2.88 -5.48
C GLU A 30 -3.68 1.97 -4.32
N CYS A 31 -3.26 2.36 -3.13
CA CYS A 31 -3.76 1.80 -1.88
C CYS A 31 -4.20 2.99 -1.02
N GLN A 32 -5.49 3.07 -0.75
CA GLN A 32 -6.08 4.23 -0.07
C GLN A 32 -6.38 3.91 1.38
N TYR A 33 -6.16 4.89 2.24
CA TYR A 33 -6.47 4.75 3.65
C TYR A 33 -7.15 6.01 4.16
N SER A 34 -7.85 5.89 5.28
CA SER A 34 -8.36 7.04 6.01
C SER A 34 -7.80 6.99 7.43
N VAL A 35 -7.89 8.12 8.13
CA VAL A 35 -7.41 8.21 9.52
C VAL A 35 -8.64 8.22 10.41
N ASP A 36 -8.72 7.28 11.36
CA ASP A 36 -9.88 7.23 12.25
C ASP A 36 -9.68 8.16 13.44
N ARG A 37 -10.68 8.20 14.33
CA ARG A 37 -10.67 9.09 15.48
C ARG A 37 -9.49 8.89 16.40
N THR A 38 -8.97 7.67 16.44
CA THR A 38 -7.86 7.33 17.35
C THR A 38 -6.51 7.56 16.69
N GLY A 39 -6.50 7.97 15.43
CA GLY A 39 -5.27 8.17 14.69
C GLY A 39 -4.79 6.94 13.95
N LYS A 40 -5.54 5.84 13.98
CA LYS A 40 -5.17 4.65 13.21
C LYS A 40 -5.47 4.86 11.75
N TRP A 41 -4.69 4.21 10.91
CA TRP A 41 -4.90 4.25 9.47
C TRP A 41 -5.72 3.04 9.05
N VAL A 42 -6.86 3.31 8.41
CA VAL A 42 -7.78 2.27 7.96
C VAL A 42 -7.55 2.08 6.46
N ILE A 43 -6.99 0.93 6.07
CA ILE A 43 -6.77 0.64 4.65
C ILE A 43 -8.11 0.23 4.05
N LEU A 44 -8.60 1.05 3.11
CA LEU A 44 -9.94 0.92 2.57
C LEU A 44 -9.98 0.18 1.25
N HIS A 45 -8.97 0.39 0.40
CA HIS A 45 -9.04 -0.06 -0.99
C HIS A 45 -7.65 -0.19 -1.56
N THR A 46 -7.43 -1.25 -2.33
CA THR A 46 -6.21 -1.44 -3.10
C THR A 46 -6.60 -1.86 -4.50
N GLY A 47 -6.11 -1.15 -5.49
CA GLY A 47 -6.44 -1.45 -6.88
C GLY A 47 -5.24 -1.28 -7.78
N VAL A 48 -5.20 -2.10 -8.83
CA VAL A 48 -4.16 -2.05 -9.86
C VAL A 48 -4.86 -2.26 -11.19
N ARG A 49 -4.50 -1.49 -12.20
CA ARG A 49 -5.10 -1.64 -13.51
C ARG A 49 -4.86 -3.06 -14.03
N PRO A 50 -5.87 -3.65 -14.68
CA PRO A 50 -5.78 -5.08 -15.06
C PRO A 50 -4.57 -5.44 -15.90
N GLU A 51 -4.12 -4.54 -16.78
CA GLU A 51 -2.98 -4.83 -17.64
C GLU A 51 -1.67 -4.95 -16.86
N TYR A 52 -1.67 -4.58 -15.58
CA TYR A 52 -0.50 -4.68 -14.71
C TYR A 52 -0.62 -5.79 -13.68
N ASN A 53 -1.66 -6.62 -13.78
CA ASN A 53 -1.87 -7.70 -12.83
C ASN A 53 -0.75 -8.74 -12.90
N GLY A 54 -0.53 -9.43 -11.80
CA GLY A 54 0.45 -10.52 -11.73
C GLY A 54 1.89 -10.06 -11.56
N ARG A 55 2.09 -8.79 -11.25
CA ARG A 55 3.44 -8.24 -11.13
C ARG A 55 3.79 -7.85 -9.69
N GLY A 56 2.94 -8.21 -8.74
CA GLY A 56 3.20 -7.93 -7.32
C GLY A 56 3.01 -6.48 -6.92
N ILE A 57 2.35 -5.67 -7.75
CA ILE A 57 2.22 -4.24 -7.50
C ILE A 57 1.30 -3.96 -6.31
N ALA A 58 0.20 -4.71 -6.21
CA ALA A 58 -0.72 -4.52 -5.09
C ALA A 58 -0.02 -4.71 -3.74
N LYS A 59 0.82 -5.72 -3.65
CA LYS A 59 1.58 -5.96 -2.43
C LYS A 59 2.51 -4.80 -2.12
N ARG A 60 3.19 -4.29 -3.12
CA ARG A 60 4.10 -3.15 -2.95
C ARG A 60 3.35 -1.91 -2.49
N LEU A 61 2.12 -1.72 -2.98
CA LEU A 61 1.28 -0.58 -2.59
C LEU A 61 0.90 -0.66 -1.12
N VAL A 62 0.45 -1.82 -0.67
CA VAL A 62 0.09 -2.00 0.74
C VAL A 62 1.33 -1.86 1.62
N GLU A 63 2.45 -2.43 1.20
CA GLU A 63 3.70 -2.32 1.96
C GLU A 63 4.15 -0.88 2.10
N SER A 64 3.92 -0.06 1.10
CA SER A 64 4.26 1.36 1.17
C SER A 64 3.48 2.06 2.28
N VAL A 65 2.18 1.76 2.41
CA VAL A 65 1.38 2.31 3.50
C VAL A 65 1.86 1.78 4.85
N ILE A 66 2.18 0.49 4.91
CA ILE A 66 2.64 -0.13 6.16
C ILE A 66 3.94 0.53 6.63
N GLU A 67 4.89 0.73 5.71
CA GLU A 67 6.16 1.35 6.08
C GLU A 67 5.97 2.79 6.54
N ALA A 68 5.10 3.53 5.87
CA ALA A 68 4.80 4.90 6.30
C ALA A 68 4.19 4.92 7.69
N ALA A 69 3.31 3.95 7.99
CA ALA A 69 2.72 3.85 9.32
C ALA A 69 3.77 3.51 10.37
N ARG A 70 4.68 2.58 10.06
CA ARG A 70 5.77 2.23 10.97
C ARG A 70 6.62 3.43 11.33
N GLU A 71 6.99 4.20 10.32
CA GLU A 71 7.83 5.38 10.53
C GLU A 71 7.17 6.38 11.44
N ARG A 72 5.85 6.42 11.46
CA ARG A 72 5.09 7.39 12.25
C ARG A 72 4.53 6.80 13.55
N GLY A 73 4.79 5.53 13.81
CA GLY A 73 4.27 4.88 15.01
C GLY A 73 2.76 4.73 15.00
N VAL A 74 2.16 4.56 13.82
CA VAL A 74 0.72 4.48 13.64
C VAL A 74 0.30 3.03 13.42
N LYS A 75 -0.83 2.64 13.99
CA LYS A 75 -1.39 1.30 13.78
C LYS A 75 -2.31 1.31 12.57
N ILE A 76 -2.51 0.12 12.01
CA ILE A 76 -3.30 -0.08 10.81
C ILE A 76 -4.49 -0.99 11.10
N ILE A 77 -5.64 -0.64 10.54
CA ILE A 77 -6.81 -1.50 10.50
C ILE A 77 -7.03 -1.89 9.05
N PRO A 78 -6.77 -3.16 8.67
CA PRO A 78 -6.94 -3.57 7.28
C PRO A 78 -8.40 -3.97 7.02
N VAL A 79 -9.16 -3.06 6.41
CA VAL A 79 -10.55 -3.31 6.04
C VAL A 79 -10.64 -3.90 4.64
N CYS A 80 -9.83 -3.40 3.72
CA CYS A 80 -9.73 -3.94 2.37
C CYS A 80 -9.39 -5.43 2.44
N SER A 81 -10.13 -6.27 1.68
CA SER A 81 -9.94 -7.71 1.75
C SER A 81 -8.53 -8.14 1.38
N TYR A 82 -7.91 -7.45 0.43
CA TYR A 82 -6.54 -7.77 0.05
C TYR A 82 -5.58 -7.51 1.21
N ALA A 83 -5.72 -6.34 1.86
CA ALA A 83 -4.87 -6.00 3.00
C ALA A 83 -5.09 -6.95 4.17
N GLN A 84 -6.35 -7.35 4.40
CA GLN A 84 -6.65 -8.33 5.43
C GLN A 84 -5.90 -9.64 5.20
N ARG A 85 -5.99 -10.17 3.99
CA ARG A 85 -5.33 -11.44 3.67
C ARG A 85 -3.82 -11.33 3.77
N MET A 86 -3.30 -10.17 3.38
CA MET A 86 -1.87 -9.97 3.39
C MET A 86 -1.30 -9.84 4.80
N MET A 87 -2.04 -9.20 5.69
CA MET A 87 -1.51 -8.80 7.00
C MET A 87 -1.94 -9.70 8.15
N SER A 88 -3.15 -10.26 8.10
CA SER A 88 -3.71 -10.96 9.26
C SER A 88 -2.90 -12.19 9.63
N GLY A 89 -2.56 -12.28 10.91
CA GLY A 89 -1.84 -13.42 11.44
C GLY A 89 -0.39 -13.50 11.03
N LYS A 90 0.14 -12.48 10.36
CA LYS A 90 1.53 -12.48 9.94
C LYS A 90 2.40 -11.80 10.96
N GLU A 91 3.45 -12.49 11.35
CA GLU A 91 4.37 -12.02 12.36
C GLU A 91 5.00 -10.69 11.98
N GLU A 92 5.33 -10.54 10.70
CA GLU A 92 6.03 -9.37 10.21
C GLU A 92 5.21 -8.08 10.28
N TYR A 93 3.90 -8.18 10.51
CA TYR A 93 3.02 -7.00 10.59
C TYR A 93 2.44 -6.77 11.98
N LYS A 94 2.89 -7.54 12.96
CA LYS A 94 2.36 -7.43 14.33
C LYS A 94 2.58 -6.04 14.91
N ASP A 95 3.65 -5.39 14.53
CA ASP A 95 3.99 -4.09 15.11
C ASP A 95 3.05 -2.98 14.65
N VAL A 96 2.33 -3.16 13.55
CA VAL A 96 1.39 -2.15 13.04
C VAL A 96 -0.07 -2.56 13.18
N LEU A 97 -0.33 -3.75 13.65
CA LEU A 97 -1.72 -4.20 13.87
C LEU A 97 -2.16 -4.03 15.35
#